data_dbca2909a5b7dbae9d6ab086af58f3e3
#
_entry.id   dbca2909a5b7dbae9d6ab086af58f3e3
#
_cell.length_a   1.000
_cell.length_b   1.000
_cell.length_c   1.000
_cell.angle_alpha   90.00
_cell.angle_beta   90.00
_cell.angle_gamma   90.00
#
_symmetry.space_group_name_H-M   'P 1'
#
loop_
_entity.id
_entity.type
_entity.pdbx_description
1 polymer ?
#
loop_
_entity_poly.entity_id
_entity_poly.type
_entity_poly.pdbx_seq_one_letter_code
_entity_poly.pdbx_strand_id
1 'polypeptide(L)'
;MTTIEKLNAPWEPPQLPSEIPHGDMPGDHISIYPDHVRKAETLFRALRPMLASQLSQSAHGRVVISVCGGSGAGKTGIASVLAYFLRAMGIGTYLLSGDNYPRRIPQDNDQERIRVFRVAGLRGLLAEDQYTPERMAELRKAWEAENDADPQQAVERPWMKTYQQAGRKALAQYLGTPGETDFDEVNQLLASFKQGQNLVYLKRMGRQFDELWYDPVDMTGIEVLLLEWTHGNSEYLFGVDLPILLNSTPAQTLAHRMARNRDGKIDSPFVAMVLDIEQQKLDHQAHKAKLILSREGELLDYVSYRGLSIDTSERGTR
;
A
#
# COMPACT_ATOMS: atom_id res chain seq x y z
N MET A 1 20.16 -29.06 5.62
CA MET A 1 20.28 -27.69 6.15
C MET A 1 18.91 -27.22 6.59
N THR A 2 18.80 -26.72 7.80
CA THR A 2 17.60 -26.05 8.29
C THR A 2 17.39 -24.72 7.58
N THR A 3 16.21 -24.14 7.65
CA THR A 3 15.92 -22.83 7.05
C THR A 3 16.83 -21.74 7.61
N ILE A 4 17.13 -21.77 8.91
CA ILE A 4 18.04 -20.83 9.56
C ILE A 4 19.47 -20.98 9.02
N GLU A 5 19.97 -22.21 8.83
CA GLU A 5 21.28 -22.46 8.23
C GLU A 5 21.35 -21.94 6.78
N LYS A 6 20.30 -22.16 5.98
CA LYS A 6 20.19 -21.63 4.62
C LYS A 6 20.26 -20.11 4.60
N LEU A 7 19.51 -19.43 5.48
CA LEU A 7 19.48 -17.96 5.56
C LEU A 7 20.83 -17.36 5.99
N ASN A 8 21.63 -18.07 6.76
CA ASN A 8 22.95 -17.61 7.22
C ASN A 8 24.10 -18.05 6.30
N ALA A 9 23.87 -18.96 5.35
CA ALA A 9 24.89 -19.41 4.39
C ALA A 9 25.26 -18.27 3.39
N PRO A 10 26.43 -18.32 2.75
CA PRO A 10 26.72 -17.44 1.60
C PRO A 10 25.61 -17.53 0.56
N TRP A 11 25.24 -16.37 -0.02
CA TRP A 11 24.14 -16.29 -0.97
C TRP A 11 24.50 -15.43 -2.17
N GLU A 12 24.25 -15.97 -3.33
CA GLU A 12 24.30 -15.25 -4.59
C GLU A 12 22.90 -15.22 -5.21
N PRO A 13 22.51 -14.11 -5.86
CA PRO A 13 21.20 -14.00 -6.45
C PRO A 13 21.02 -15.07 -7.55
N PRO A 14 19.95 -15.88 -7.47
CA PRO A 14 19.67 -16.86 -8.51
C PRO A 14 19.24 -16.13 -9.80
N GLN A 15 19.52 -16.75 -10.94
CA GLN A 15 19.02 -16.24 -12.22
C GLN A 15 17.48 -16.29 -12.21
N LEU A 16 16.84 -15.17 -12.52
CA LEU A 16 15.39 -15.12 -12.64
C LEU A 16 14.98 -15.74 -13.99
N PRO A 17 13.94 -16.60 -14.00
CA PRO A 17 13.30 -17.00 -15.24
C PRO A 17 12.54 -15.82 -15.85
N SER A 18 12.08 -15.97 -17.09
CA SER A 18 11.29 -14.94 -17.79
C SER A 18 9.99 -14.59 -17.08
N GLU A 19 9.43 -15.57 -16.36
CA GLU A 19 8.21 -15.40 -15.56
C GLU A 19 8.42 -15.97 -14.18
N ILE A 20 7.99 -15.24 -13.16
CA ILE A 20 7.94 -15.69 -11.75
C ILE A 20 6.51 -15.53 -11.22
N PRO A 21 6.10 -16.43 -10.28
CA PRO A 21 4.80 -16.26 -9.63
C PRO A 21 4.73 -14.91 -8.93
N HIS A 22 3.67 -14.17 -9.21
CA HIS A 22 3.35 -12.91 -8.57
C HIS A 22 2.23 -13.08 -7.53
N GLY A 23 1.83 -11.98 -6.88
CA GLY A 23 0.78 -11.98 -5.85
C GLY A 23 -0.55 -12.53 -6.35
N ASP A 24 -1.45 -12.74 -5.41
CA ASP A 24 -2.71 -13.47 -5.59
C ASP A 24 -3.92 -12.58 -5.91
N MET A 25 -3.68 -11.34 -6.34
CA MET A 25 -4.73 -10.42 -6.81
C MET A 25 -5.29 -10.89 -8.16
N PRO A 26 -6.61 -11.14 -8.29
CA PRO A 26 -7.20 -11.57 -9.56
C PRO A 26 -6.96 -10.57 -10.70
N GLY A 27 -6.59 -11.08 -11.85
CA GLY A 27 -6.40 -10.27 -13.06
C GLY A 27 -5.17 -9.36 -13.05
N ASP A 28 -4.28 -9.48 -12.08
CA ASP A 28 -3.03 -8.73 -12.05
C ASP A 28 -2.03 -9.29 -13.06
N HIS A 29 -1.47 -8.39 -13.88
CA HIS A 29 -0.33 -8.67 -14.75
C HIS A 29 0.86 -7.82 -14.29
N ILE A 30 1.97 -8.46 -13.99
CA ILE A 30 3.14 -7.80 -13.45
C ILE A 30 4.32 -7.98 -14.39
N SER A 31 4.95 -6.86 -14.73
CA SER A 31 6.23 -6.88 -15.42
C SER A 31 7.35 -6.69 -14.38
N ILE A 32 8.30 -7.61 -14.35
CA ILE A 32 9.50 -7.49 -13.52
C ILE A 32 10.57 -6.76 -14.32
N TYR A 33 10.99 -5.61 -13.80
CA TYR A 33 12.04 -4.80 -14.39
C TYR A 33 13.38 -5.03 -13.68
N PRO A 34 14.54 -4.77 -14.33
CA PRO A 34 15.86 -4.90 -13.70
C PRO A 34 15.98 -4.10 -12.40
N ASP A 35 15.31 -2.96 -12.29
CA ASP A 35 15.28 -2.15 -11.07
C ASP A 35 14.59 -2.88 -9.89
N HIS A 36 13.53 -3.64 -10.15
CA HIS A 36 12.88 -4.46 -9.12
C HIS A 36 13.84 -5.53 -8.60
N VAL A 37 14.61 -6.17 -9.49
CA VAL A 37 15.59 -7.20 -9.13
C VAL A 37 16.68 -6.62 -8.26
N ARG A 38 17.32 -5.53 -8.70
CA ARG A 38 18.38 -4.85 -7.96
C ARG A 38 17.93 -4.42 -6.55
N LYS A 39 16.73 -3.84 -6.46
CA LYS A 39 16.13 -3.43 -5.19
C LYS A 39 15.83 -4.61 -4.28
N ALA A 40 15.28 -5.68 -4.83
CA ALA A 40 15.01 -6.91 -4.10
C ALA A 40 16.31 -7.57 -3.59
N GLU A 41 17.40 -7.56 -4.36
CA GLU A 41 18.71 -8.06 -3.92
C GLU A 41 19.24 -7.27 -2.73
N THR A 42 19.18 -5.93 -2.79
CA THR A 42 19.59 -5.06 -1.68
C THR A 42 18.80 -5.38 -0.42
N LEU A 43 17.47 -5.45 -0.53
CA LEU A 43 16.60 -5.80 0.58
C LEU A 43 16.87 -7.21 1.10
N PHE A 44 17.02 -8.19 0.21
CA PHE A 44 17.17 -9.58 0.59
C PHE A 44 18.45 -9.83 1.39
N ARG A 45 19.56 -9.20 1.01
CA ARG A 45 20.82 -9.28 1.78
C ARG A 45 20.64 -8.80 3.23
N ALA A 46 19.93 -7.71 3.45
CA ALA A 46 19.66 -7.18 4.79
C ALA A 46 18.57 -7.97 5.54
N LEU A 47 17.58 -8.49 4.81
CA LEU A 47 16.44 -9.22 5.37
C LEU A 47 16.83 -10.60 5.92
N ARG A 48 17.75 -11.32 5.28
CA ARG A 48 18.10 -12.70 5.63
C ARG A 48 18.47 -12.91 7.09
N PRO A 49 19.42 -12.16 7.70
CA PRO A 49 19.76 -12.36 9.11
C PRO A 49 18.61 -12.00 10.05
N MET A 50 17.80 -11.01 9.69
CA MET A 50 16.61 -10.63 10.46
C MET A 50 15.55 -11.73 10.42
N LEU A 51 15.30 -12.31 9.24
CA LEU A 51 14.37 -13.41 9.04
C LEU A 51 14.82 -14.67 9.80
N ALA A 52 16.11 -15.01 9.76
CA ALA A 52 16.67 -16.11 10.53
C ALA A 52 16.44 -15.93 12.04
N SER A 53 16.64 -14.72 12.55
CA SER A 53 16.37 -14.36 13.94
C SER A 53 14.89 -14.50 14.28
N GLN A 54 13.98 -14.02 13.45
CA GLN A 54 12.54 -14.10 13.69
C GLN A 54 12.05 -15.56 13.64
N LEU A 55 12.49 -16.34 12.67
CA LEU A 55 12.14 -17.77 12.58
C LEU A 55 12.61 -18.57 13.80
N SER A 56 13.80 -18.25 14.34
CA SER A 56 14.31 -18.91 15.55
C SER A 56 13.48 -18.62 16.82
N GLN A 57 12.74 -17.52 16.83
CA GLN A 57 11.88 -17.09 17.94
C GLN A 57 10.41 -17.49 17.73
N SER A 58 10.04 -17.89 16.52
CA SER A 58 8.67 -18.25 16.18
C SER A 58 8.31 -19.63 16.72
N ALA A 59 7.22 -19.73 17.50
CA ALA A 59 6.77 -21.00 18.07
C ALA A 59 6.39 -22.05 17.00
N HIS A 60 5.97 -21.61 15.82
CA HIS A 60 5.54 -22.49 14.72
C HIS A 60 6.44 -22.39 13.48
N GLY A 61 7.61 -21.72 13.58
CA GLY A 61 8.50 -21.50 12.45
C GLY A 61 7.90 -20.67 11.33
N ARG A 62 7.00 -19.74 11.65
CA ARG A 62 6.28 -18.89 10.69
C ARG A 62 6.49 -17.42 10.97
N VAL A 63 6.77 -16.66 9.92
CA VAL A 63 7.08 -15.22 9.98
C VAL A 63 6.29 -14.47 8.92
N VAL A 64 5.80 -13.29 9.27
CA VAL A 64 5.09 -12.37 8.37
C VAL A 64 6.00 -11.21 8.03
N ILE A 65 6.24 -10.99 6.73
CA ILE A 65 6.96 -9.84 6.19
C ILE A 65 5.93 -8.97 5.46
N SER A 66 5.88 -7.66 5.71
CA SER A 66 5.12 -6.74 4.86
C SER A 66 6.03 -5.93 3.95
N VAL A 67 5.59 -5.71 2.71
CA VAL A 67 6.21 -4.78 1.75
C VAL A 67 5.19 -3.68 1.47
N CYS A 68 5.40 -2.50 2.08
CA CYS A 68 4.52 -1.36 1.92
C CYS A 68 5.19 -0.23 1.12
N GLY A 69 4.39 0.71 0.68
CA GLY A 69 4.82 1.88 -0.11
C GLY A 69 3.65 2.42 -0.92
N GLY A 70 3.81 3.61 -1.49
CA GLY A 70 2.79 4.27 -2.29
C GLY A 70 2.42 3.53 -3.59
N SER A 71 1.36 3.99 -4.23
CA SER A 71 1.00 3.48 -5.56
C SER A 71 2.13 3.71 -6.56
N GLY A 72 2.48 2.68 -7.34
CA GLY A 72 3.58 2.74 -8.31
C GLY A 72 4.99 2.62 -7.73
N ALA A 73 5.17 2.38 -6.42
CA ALA A 73 6.47 2.20 -5.78
C ALA A 73 7.18 0.87 -6.14
N GLY A 74 6.53 -0.02 -6.88
CA GLY A 74 7.08 -1.31 -7.27
C GLY A 74 6.89 -2.43 -6.25
N LYS A 75 5.98 -2.27 -5.28
CA LYS A 75 5.71 -3.25 -4.21
C LYS A 75 5.57 -4.67 -4.75
N THR A 76 4.64 -4.88 -5.66
CA THR A 76 4.31 -6.21 -6.18
C THR A 76 5.49 -6.84 -6.92
N GLY A 77 6.23 -6.05 -7.74
CA GLY A 77 7.42 -6.54 -8.43
C GLY A 77 8.53 -6.94 -7.47
N ILE A 78 8.85 -6.08 -6.49
CA ILE A 78 9.89 -6.36 -5.49
C ILE A 78 9.49 -7.53 -4.60
N ALA A 79 8.24 -7.58 -4.12
CA ALA A 79 7.74 -8.67 -3.30
C ALA A 79 7.76 -10.03 -4.04
N SER A 80 7.42 -10.04 -5.33
CA SER A 80 7.51 -11.24 -6.17
C SER A 80 8.94 -11.75 -6.28
N VAL A 81 9.91 -10.85 -6.48
CA VAL A 81 11.33 -11.23 -6.55
C VAL A 81 11.83 -11.73 -5.19
N LEU A 82 11.45 -11.08 -4.07
CA LEU A 82 11.80 -11.55 -2.72
C LEU A 82 11.22 -12.95 -2.45
N ALA A 83 9.95 -13.17 -2.81
CA ALA A 83 9.33 -14.50 -2.70
C ALA A 83 10.05 -15.57 -3.56
N TYR A 84 10.47 -15.18 -4.77
CA TYR A 84 11.26 -16.05 -5.63
C TYR A 84 12.61 -16.43 -4.98
N PHE A 85 13.33 -15.46 -4.42
CA PHE A 85 14.61 -15.71 -3.74
C PHE A 85 14.46 -16.67 -2.56
N LEU A 86 13.43 -16.49 -1.75
CA LEU A 86 13.12 -17.40 -0.63
C LEU A 86 12.82 -18.83 -1.13
N ARG A 87 11.96 -18.96 -2.15
CA ARG A 87 11.61 -20.25 -2.74
C ARG A 87 12.82 -20.93 -3.39
N ALA A 88 13.70 -20.18 -4.07
CA ALA A 88 14.93 -20.71 -4.64
C ALA A 88 15.89 -21.26 -3.58
N MET A 89 15.83 -20.76 -2.35
CA MET A 89 16.53 -21.31 -1.19
C MET A 89 15.80 -22.52 -0.56
N GLY A 90 14.65 -22.92 -1.11
CA GLY A 90 13.81 -23.97 -0.54
C GLY A 90 13.14 -23.56 0.77
N ILE A 91 12.76 -22.28 0.89
CA ILE A 91 11.98 -21.73 2.00
C ILE A 91 10.54 -21.53 1.51
N GLY A 92 9.61 -22.24 2.14
CA GLY A 92 8.19 -22.17 1.79
C GLY A 92 7.66 -20.74 1.97
N THR A 93 7.21 -20.13 0.89
CA THR A 93 6.79 -18.72 0.90
C THR A 93 5.48 -18.53 0.15
N TYR A 94 4.53 -17.85 0.77
CA TYR A 94 3.30 -17.40 0.14
C TYR A 94 3.32 -15.87 -0.02
N LEU A 95 2.94 -15.38 -1.20
CA LEU A 95 2.82 -13.95 -1.50
C LEU A 95 1.34 -13.56 -1.53
N LEU A 96 0.91 -12.82 -0.51
CA LEU A 96 -0.45 -12.33 -0.31
C LEU A 96 -0.55 -10.88 -0.76
N SER A 97 -1.57 -10.55 -1.55
CA SER A 97 -1.92 -9.16 -1.86
C SER A 97 -2.95 -8.62 -0.88
N GLY A 98 -2.60 -7.53 -0.20
CA GLY A 98 -3.51 -6.79 0.67
C GLY A 98 -4.63 -6.05 -0.08
N ASP A 99 -4.47 -5.87 -1.39
CA ASP A 99 -5.46 -5.21 -2.25
C ASP A 99 -6.72 -6.08 -2.48
N ASN A 100 -6.74 -7.33 -1.99
CA ASN A 100 -7.94 -8.16 -1.89
C ASN A 100 -8.87 -7.78 -0.73
N TYR A 101 -8.45 -6.89 0.17
CA TYR A 101 -9.15 -6.64 1.45
C TYR A 101 -9.77 -5.25 1.62
N PRO A 102 -10.16 -4.50 0.57
CA PRO A 102 -11.06 -3.37 0.79
C PRO A 102 -12.44 -3.89 1.22
N ARG A 103 -13.23 -3.03 1.89
CA ARG A 103 -14.62 -3.38 2.26
C ARG A 103 -15.59 -3.32 1.08
N ARG A 104 -15.19 -2.66 0.00
CA ARG A 104 -15.97 -2.44 -1.22
C ARG A 104 -15.13 -2.79 -2.43
N ILE A 105 -15.77 -3.21 -3.50
CA ILE A 105 -15.09 -3.33 -4.81
C ILE A 105 -14.46 -1.99 -5.21
N PRO A 106 -13.41 -1.98 -6.03
CA PRO A 106 -12.66 -0.75 -6.34
C PRO A 106 -13.52 0.43 -6.77
N GLN A 107 -14.48 0.21 -7.67
CA GLN A 107 -15.38 1.26 -8.16
C GLN A 107 -16.23 1.87 -7.05
N ASP A 108 -16.82 1.06 -6.18
CA ASP A 108 -17.65 1.54 -5.07
C ASP A 108 -16.79 2.22 -3.99
N ASN A 109 -15.55 1.76 -3.83
CA ASN A 109 -14.61 2.38 -2.90
C ASN A 109 -14.24 3.79 -3.34
N ASP A 110 -14.00 4.01 -4.64
CA ASP A 110 -13.72 5.34 -5.20
C ASP A 110 -14.92 6.26 -5.08
N GLN A 111 -16.13 5.76 -5.32
CA GLN A 111 -17.36 6.52 -5.10
C GLN A 111 -17.54 6.92 -3.64
N GLU A 112 -17.24 6.01 -2.70
CA GLU A 112 -17.33 6.30 -1.27
C GLU A 112 -16.30 7.35 -0.83
N ARG A 113 -15.08 7.29 -1.33
CA ARG A 113 -14.05 8.32 -1.11
C ARG A 113 -14.54 9.71 -1.54
N ILE A 114 -15.11 9.80 -2.75
CA ILE A 114 -15.71 11.04 -3.28
C ILE A 114 -16.88 11.49 -2.41
N ARG A 115 -17.74 10.57 -1.99
CA ARG A 115 -18.89 10.87 -1.11
C ARG A 115 -18.43 11.42 0.23
N VAL A 116 -17.44 10.81 0.87
CA VAL A 116 -16.86 11.27 2.16
C VAL A 116 -16.33 12.70 2.00
N PHE A 117 -15.56 12.98 0.96
CA PHE A 117 -15.01 14.29 0.67
C PHE A 117 -16.13 15.33 0.48
N ARG A 118 -17.09 15.06 -0.40
CA ARG A 118 -18.16 16.00 -0.76
C ARG A 118 -19.10 16.31 0.39
N VAL A 119 -19.55 15.28 1.13
CA VAL A 119 -20.44 15.45 2.28
C VAL A 119 -19.76 16.26 3.39
N ALA A 120 -18.50 15.98 3.68
CA ALA A 120 -17.76 16.75 4.69
C ALA A 120 -17.50 18.20 4.23
N GLY A 121 -17.23 18.41 2.95
CA GLY A 121 -17.10 19.74 2.38
C GLY A 121 -18.38 20.58 2.55
N LEU A 122 -19.54 19.99 2.26
CA LEU A 122 -20.84 20.66 2.49
C LEU A 122 -21.06 20.98 3.96
N ARG A 123 -20.74 20.04 4.87
CA ARG A 123 -20.83 20.26 6.31
C ARG A 123 -19.91 21.37 6.78
N GLY A 124 -18.71 21.49 6.18
CA GLY A 124 -17.79 22.58 6.44
C GLY A 124 -18.38 23.95 6.07
N LEU A 125 -19.04 24.04 4.90
CA LEU A 125 -19.73 25.28 4.50
C LEU A 125 -20.89 25.63 5.43
N LEU A 126 -21.64 24.63 5.89
CA LEU A 126 -22.73 24.84 6.86
C LEU A 126 -22.19 25.35 8.21
N ALA A 127 -21.10 24.76 8.69
CA ALA A 127 -20.50 25.14 9.98
C ALA A 127 -19.93 26.56 10.01
N GLU A 128 -19.54 27.10 8.85
CA GLU A 128 -18.98 28.45 8.69
C GLU A 128 -19.98 29.45 8.09
N ASP A 129 -21.29 29.13 8.12
CA ASP A 129 -22.36 29.95 7.54
C ASP A 129 -22.11 30.37 6.08
N GLN A 130 -21.39 29.55 5.32
CA GLN A 130 -21.01 29.81 3.93
C GLN A 130 -21.87 29.05 2.91
N TYR A 131 -22.79 28.21 3.35
CA TYR A 131 -23.68 27.45 2.45
C TYR A 131 -24.82 28.37 1.93
N THR A 132 -24.93 28.49 0.59
CA THR A 132 -26.07 29.15 -0.06
C THR A 132 -26.53 28.33 -1.28
N PRO A 133 -27.78 28.52 -1.75
CA PRO A 133 -28.28 27.86 -2.96
C PRO A 133 -27.42 28.15 -4.21
N GLU A 134 -26.89 29.34 -4.34
CA GLU A 134 -26.05 29.77 -5.47
C GLU A 134 -24.72 29.03 -5.44
N ARG A 135 -24.05 28.97 -4.28
CA ARG A 135 -22.81 28.20 -4.10
C ARG A 135 -23.02 26.71 -4.33
N MET A 136 -24.18 26.17 -3.91
CA MET A 136 -24.52 24.78 -4.21
C MET A 136 -24.70 24.53 -5.71
N ALA A 137 -25.27 25.47 -6.45
CA ALA A 137 -25.38 25.38 -7.90
C ALA A 137 -23.99 25.40 -8.57
N GLU A 138 -23.04 26.22 -8.07
CA GLU A 138 -21.67 26.24 -8.54
C GLU A 138 -20.93 24.92 -8.22
N LEU A 139 -21.13 24.38 -7.00
CA LEU A 139 -20.56 23.09 -6.61
C LEU A 139 -21.04 21.95 -7.51
N ARG A 140 -22.32 21.91 -7.87
CA ARG A 140 -22.84 20.90 -8.80
C ARG A 140 -22.12 20.93 -10.14
N LYS A 141 -21.84 22.11 -10.69
CA LYS A 141 -21.04 22.24 -11.92
C LYS A 141 -19.62 21.73 -11.74
N ALA A 142 -18.99 22.02 -10.57
CA ALA A 142 -17.68 21.52 -10.26
C ALA A 142 -17.67 20.00 -10.06
N TRP A 143 -18.73 19.40 -9.51
CA TRP A 143 -18.89 17.95 -9.41
C TRP A 143 -19.05 17.28 -10.77
N GLU A 144 -19.85 17.86 -11.65
CA GLU A 144 -20.01 17.36 -13.04
C GLU A 144 -18.71 17.43 -13.82
N ALA A 145 -17.91 18.49 -13.60
CA ALA A 145 -16.58 18.64 -14.18
C ALA A 145 -15.47 17.86 -13.47
N GLU A 146 -15.78 17.19 -12.35
CA GLU A 146 -14.82 16.45 -11.49
C GLU A 146 -13.61 17.29 -11.04
N ASN A 147 -13.81 18.59 -10.83
CA ASN A 147 -12.76 19.54 -10.46
C ASN A 147 -13.00 20.23 -9.10
N ASP A 148 -13.97 19.76 -8.32
CA ASP A 148 -14.31 20.31 -7.00
C ASP A 148 -13.18 20.14 -5.96
N ALA A 149 -12.23 19.23 -6.19
CA ALA A 149 -11.01 19.07 -5.39
C ALA A 149 -9.80 19.89 -5.90
N ASP A 150 -9.93 20.57 -7.06
CA ASP A 150 -8.84 21.35 -7.64
C ASP A 150 -8.54 22.59 -6.76
N PRO A 151 -7.30 22.77 -6.27
CA PRO A 151 -6.91 23.95 -5.51
C PRO A 151 -7.15 25.28 -6.25
N GLN A 152 -7.10 25.28 -7.60
CA GLN A 152 -7.38 26.46 -8.42
C GLN A 152 -8.80 26.98 -8.21
N GLN A 153 -9.78 26.10 -7.95
CA GLN A 153 -11.16 26.50 -7.63
C GLN A 153 -11.23 27.34 -6.36
N ALA A 154 -10.35 27.09 -5.39
CA ALA A 154 -10.30 27.89 -4.15
C ALA A 154 -9.63 29.27 -4.35
N VAL A 155 -8.80 29.43 -5.38
CA VAL A 155 -8.22 30.74 -5.77
C VAL A 155 -9.31 31.58 -6.42
N GLU A 156 -10.09 31.02 -7.33
CA GLU A 156 -11.17 31.72 -8.03
C GLU A 156 -12.38 32.01 -7.14
N ARG A 157 -12.65 31.09 -6.21
CA ARG A 157 -13.81 31.12 -5.29
C ARG A 157 -13.34 30.85 -3.86
N PRO A 158 -12.97 31.88 -3.09
CA PRO A 158 -12.37 31.71 -1.75
C PRO A 158 -13.17 30.84 -0.78
N TRP A 159 -14.48 30.76 -0.91
CA TRP A 159 -15.33 29.89 -0.10
C TRP A 159 -15.10 28.38 -0.39
N MET A 160 -14.60 28.02 -1.58
CA MET A 160 -14.22 26.66 -1.91
C MET A 160 -13.07 26.12 -1.01
N LYS A 161 -12.26 27.02 -0.43
CA LYS A 161 -11.21 26.63 0.52
C LYS A 161 -11.79 25.92 1.74
N THR A 162 -12.87 26.46 2.32
CA THR A 162 -13.57 25.83 3.46
C THR A 162 -14.11 24.45 3.07
N TYR A 163 -14.76 24.34 1.90
CA TYR A 163 -15.25 23.09 1.37
C TYR A 163 -14.12 22.06 1.20
N GLN A 164 -13.05 22.42 0.50
CA GLN A 164 -11.94 21.52 0.22
C GLN A 164 -11.18 21.09 1.49
N GLN A 165 -10.97 22.01 2.43
CA GLN A 165 -10.30 21.68 3.70
C GLN A 165 -11.12 20.72 4.56
N ALA A 166 -12.43 20.94 4.69
CA ALA A 166 -13.30 20.04 5.43
C ALA A 166 -13.39 18.66 4.76
N GLY A 167 -13.51 18.62 3.43
CA GLY A 167 -13.52 17.39 2.65
C GLY A 167 -12.22 16.63 2.78
N ARG A 168 -11.05 17.27 2.61
CA ARG A 168 -9.73 16.66 2.77
C ARG A 168 -9.52 16.09 4.18
N LYS A 169 -9.93 16.83 5.22
CA LYS A 169 -9.82 16.37 6.61
C LYS A 169 -10.59 15.07 6.84
N ALA A 170 -11.85 15.02 6.37
CA ALA A 170 -12.67 13.82 6.51
C ALA A 170 -12.13 12.66 5.69
N LEU A 171 -11.66 12.92 4.47
CA LEU A 171 -11.02 11.92 3.62
C LEU A 171 -9.76 11.34 4.28
N ALA A 172 -8.92 12.17 4.90
CA ALA A 172 -7.74 11.72 5.65
C ALA A 172 -8.10 10.85 6.87
N GLN A 173 -9.27 11.07 7.47
CA GLN A 173 -9.80 10.23 8.55
C GLN A 173 -10.43 8.91 8.07
N TYR A 174 -10.75 8.81 6.78
CA TYR A 174 -11.36 7.64 6.17
C TYR A 174 -10.35 6.71 5.49
N LEU A 175 -9.45 7.27 4.66
CA LEU A 175 -8.46 6.51 3.88
C LEU A 175 -7.57 5.64 4.76
N GLY A 176 -7.40 4.38 4.39
CA GLY A 176 -6.54 3.42 5.09
C GLY A 176 -6.97 3.15 6.53
N THR A 177 -8.25 3.26 6.84
CA THR A 177 -8.84 2.95 8.15
C THR A 177 -9.77 1.74 8.06
N PRO A 178 -10.23 1.17 9.20
CA PRO A 178 -11.22 0.08 9.19
C PRO A 178 -12.54 0.41 8.49
N GLY A 179 -12.86 1.68 8.26
CA GLY A 179 -14.02 2.10 7.47
C GLY A 179 -13.88 1.83 5.97
N GLU A 180 -12.68 1.81 5.46
CA GLU A 180 -12.35 1.56 4.06
C GLU A 180 -11.88 0.13 3.83
N THR A 181 -11.07 -0.40 4.74
CA THR A 181 -10.29 -1.61 4.58
C THR A 181 -10.59 -2.61 5.68
N ASP A 182 -10.68 -3.90 5.36
CA ASP A 182 -10.96 -4.96 6.32
C ASP A 182 -9.70 -5.47 7.02
N PHE A 183 -9.17 -4.63 7.93
CA PHE A 183 -8.02 -5.00 8.75
C PHE A 183 -8.31 -6.17 9.67
N ASP A 184 -9.57 -6.34 10.12
CA ASP A 184 -9.92 -7.42 11.04
C ASP A 184 -9.75 -8.78 10.36
N GLU A 185 -10.17 -8.90 9.11
CA GLU A 185 -9.99 -10.12 8.33
C GLU A 185 -8.51 -10.43 8.09
N VAL A 186 -7.71 -9.42 7.70
CA VAL A 186 -6.27 -9.60 7.52
C VAL A 186 -5.58 -9.98 8.83
N ASN A 187 -5.91 -9.32 9.94
CA ASN A 187 -5.34 -9.63 11.26
C ASN A 187 -5.67 -11.06 11.72
N GLN A 188 -6.90 -11.54 11.48
CA GLN A 188 -7.30 -12.92 11.78
C GLN A 188 -6.51 -13.91 10.92
N LEU A 189 -6.31 -13.61 9.63
CA LEU A 189 -5.50 -14.41 8.72
C LEU A 189 -4.05 -14.52 9.21
N LEU A 190 -3.42 -13.38 9.52
CA LEU A 190 -2.04 -13.37 10.00
C LEU A 190 -1.89 -14.12 11.33
N ALA A 191 -2.84 -13.96 12.24
CA ALA A 191 -2.85 -14.69 13.51
C ALA A 191 -2.99 -16.21 13.28
N SER A 192 -3.92 -16.64 12.44
CA SER A 192 -4.12 -18.06 12.09
C SER A 192 -2.87 -18.67 11.45
N PHE A 193 -2.25 -17.96 10.52
CA PHE A 193 -0.99 -18.38 9.92
C PHE A 193 0.10 -18.54 10.99
N LYS A 194 0.32 -17.55 11.85
CA LYS A 194 1.35 -17.60 12.91
C LYS A 194 1.10 -18.66 13.97
N GLN A 195 -0.16 -19.07 14.18
CA GLN A 195 -0.55 -20.17 15.08
C GLN A 195 -0.36 -21.56 14.45
N GLY A 196 0.16 -21.64 13.23
CA GLY A 196 0.44 -22.93 12.58
C GLY A 196 -0.75 -23.52 11.82
N GLN A 197 -1.83 -22.79 11.59
CA GLN A 197 -2.98 -23.29 10.83
C GLN A 197 -2.58 -23.56 9.38
N ASN A 198 -2.83 -24.79 8.89
CA ASN A 198 -2.40 -25.21 7.55
C ASN A 198 -3.42 -24.88 6.46
N LEU A 199 -4.70 -24.83 6.76
CA LEU A 199 -5.71 -24.45 5.79
C LEU A 199 -6.27 -23.08 6.17
N VAL A 200 -6.17 -22.14 5.27
CA VAL A 200 -6.76 -20.79 5.41
C VAL A 200 -7.61 -20.47 4.19
N TYR A 201 -8.63 -19.66 4.37
CA TYR A 201 -9.46 -19.17 3.27
C TYR A 201 -9.02 -17.74 2.97
N LEU A 202 -8.56 -17.50 1.74
CA LEU A 202 -8.09 -16.20 1.30
C LEU A 202 -9.13 -15.54 0.41
N LYS A 203 -9.50 -14.32 0.78
CA LYS A 203 -10.40 -13.49 -0.01
C LYS A 203 -9.78 -13.16 -1.37
N ARG A 204 -10.62 -13.20 -2.39
CA ARG A 204 -10.33 -12.74 -3.74
C ARG A 204 -11.36 -11.70 -4.12
N MET A 205 -10.86 -10.54 -4.52
CA MET A 205 -11.72 -9.44 -4.93
C MET A 205 -11.31 -8.96 -6.32
N GLY A 206 -12.16 -9.23 -7.32
CA GLY A 206 -12.03 -8.68 -8.64
C GLY A 206 -12.55 -7.24 -8.72
N ARG A 207 -12.90 -6.81 -9.92
CA ARG A 207 -13.36 -5.43 -10.19
C ARG A 207 -14.87 -5.31 -10.26
N GLN A 208 -15.56 -6.43 -10.47
CA GLN A 208 -17.01 -6.50 -10.61
C GLN A 208 -17.66 -6.98 -9.32
N PHE A 209 -18.92 -6.64 -9.12
CA PHE A 209 -19.67 -6.97 -7.90
C PHE A 209 -19.77 -8.48 -7.63
N ASP A 210 -19.82 -9.30 -8.66
CA ASP A 210 -19.90 -10.76 -8.60
C ASP A 210 -18.53 -11.45 -8.54
N GLU A 211 -17.44 -10.69 -8.57
CA GLU A 211 -16.07 -11.18 -8.48
C GLU A 211 -15.53 -11.12 -7.03
N LEU A 212 -16.29 -11.66 -6.09
CA LEU A 212 -15.90 -11.82 -4.70
C LEU A 212 -16.06 -13.28 -4.28
N TRP A 213 -14.93 -13.93 -3.91
CA TRP A 213 -14.96 -15.32 -3.43
C TRP A 213 -13.83 -15.58 -2.45
N TYR A 214 -13.80 -16.79 -1.89
CA TYR A 214 -12.72 -17.26 -1.02
C TYR A 214 -12.11 -18.54 -1.58
N ASP A 215 -10.78 -18.58 -1.68
CA ASP A 215 -10.04 -19.77 -2.04
C ASP A 215 -9.46 -20.45 -0.80
N PRO A 216 -9.65 -21.78 -0.64
CA PRO A 216 -8.88 -22.55 0.33
C PRO A 216 -7.41 -22.62 -0.12
N VAL A 217 -6.50 -22.21 0.75
CA VAL A 217 -5.06 -22.25 0.48
C VAL A 217 -4.37 -23.11 1.53
N ASP A 218 -3.60 -24.09 1.07
CA ASP A 218 -2.77 -24.93 1.91
C ASP A 218 -1.46 -24.21 2.27
N MET A 219 -1.29 -23.92 3.56
CA MET A 219 -0.09 -23.30 4.13
C MET A 219 0.88 -24.34 4.70
N THR A 220 0.71 -25.64 4.41
CA THR A 220 1.66 -26.68 4.81
C THR A 220 3.03 -26.40 4.21
N GLY A 221 4.06 -26.36 5.06
CA GLY A 221 5.42 -26.05 4.63
C GLY A 221 5.68 -24.58 4.28
N ILE A 222 4.70 -23.70 4.44
CA ILE A 222 4.90 -22.26 4.31
C ILE A 222 5.44 -21.69 5.63
N GLU A 223 6.66 -21.18 5.57
CA GLU A 223 7.39 -20.57 6.70
C GLU A 223 7.30 -19.03 6.66
N VAL A 224 7.15 -18.45 5.46
CA VAL A 224 7.11 -17.00 5.25
C VAL A 224 5.82 -16.60 4.53
N LEU A 225 5.01 -15.76 5.16
CA LEU A 225 3.93 -15.03 4.52
C LEU A 225 4.43 -13.63 4.16
N LEU A 226 4.48 -13.33 2.88
CA LEU A 226 4.91 -12.04 2.37
C LEU A 226 3.67 -11.26 1.94
N LEU A 227 3.31 -10.23 2.73
CA LEU A 227 2.15 -9.36 2.47
C LEU A 227 2.60 -8.13 1.70
N GLU A 228 2.20 -8.01 0.44
CA GLU A 228 2.39 -6.77 -0.30
C GLU A 228 1.15 -5.89 -0.19
N TRP A 229 1.32 -4.66 0.31
CA TRP A 229 0.18 -3.80 0.57
C TRP A 229 0.59 -2.34 0.85
N THR A 230 -0.18 -1.37 0.35
CA THR A 230 0.02 0.04 0.72
C THR A 230 -0.11 0.25 2.23
N HIS A 231 -1.00 -0.49 2.88
CA HIS A 231 -1.26 -0.39 4.32
C HIS A 231 -0.44 -1.37 5.18
N GLY A 232 0.64 -1.94 4.63
CA GLY A 232 1.49 -2.95 5.31
C GLY A 232 2.17 -2.49 6.61
N ASN A 233 2.21 -1.17 6.88
CA ASN A 233 2.71 -0.57 8.13
C ASN A 233 1.61 0.13 8.93
N SER A 234 0.32 -0.07 8.59
CA SER A 234 -0.80 0.58 9.27
C SER A 234 -0.83 0.33 10.79
N GLU A 235 -1.35 1.31 11.54
CA GLU A 235 -1.62 1.16 12.98
C GLU A 235 -2.73 0.14 13.27
N TYR A 236 -3.55 -0.17 12.28
CA TYR A 236 -4.63 -1.15 12.37
C TYR A 236 -4.19 -2.57 11.99
N LEU A 237 -2.95 -2.74 11.50
CA LEU A 237 -2.41 -4.04 11.11
C LEU A 237 -1.51 -4.60 12.20
N PHE A 238 -1.80 -5.83 12.64
CA PHE A 238 -1.07 -6.55 13.69
C PHE A 238 -0.46 -7.84 13.15
N GLY A 239 0.56 -8.35 13.84
CA GLY A 239 1.15 -9.65 13.52
C GLY A 239 2.23 -9.63 12.43
N VAL A 240 2.59 -8.48 11.89
CA VAL A 240 3.74 -8.32 10.98
C VAL A 240 5.04 -8.30 11.82
N ASP A 241 6.00 -9.14 11.46
CA ASP A 241 7.28 -9.28 12.15
C ASP A 241 8.37 -8.40 11.54
N LEU A 242 8.41 -8.33 10.22
CA LEU A 242 9.42 -7.60 9.45
C LEU A 242 8.77 -6.66 8.42
N PRO A 243 8.35 -5.48 8.83
CA PRO A 243 7.79 -4.49 7.93
C PRO A 243 8.91 -3.81 7.10
N ILE A 244 8.71 -3.73 5.77
CA ILE A 244 9.59 -3.10 4.79
C ILE A 244 8.84 -1.93 4.15
N LEU A 245 9.47 -0.74 4.13
CA LEU A 245 8.94 0.44 3.44
C LEU A 245 9.73 0.72 2.17
N LEU A 246 9.02 0.81 1.05
CA LEU A 246 9.57 1.32 -0.21
C LEU A 246 9.27 2.81 -0.28
N ASN A 247 10.32 3.62 -0.12
CA ASN A 247 10.20 5.07 -0.16
C ASN A 247 10.13 5.59 -1.59
N SER A 248 9.02 6.24 -1.94
CA SER A 248 8.85 6.98 -3.19
C SER A 248 7.69 7.94 -3.04
N THR A 249 7.80 9.14 -3.62
CA THR A 249 6.72 10.12 -3.61
C THR A 249 5.72 9.89 -4.76
N PRO A 250 4.48 10.41 -4.67
CA PRO A 250 3.52 10.35 -5.77
C PRO A 250 4.05 10.94 -7.08
N ALA A 251 4.79 12.05 -7.03
CA ALA A 251 5.42 12.65 -8.21
C ALA A 251 6.45 11.71 -8.86
N GLN A 252 7.26 11.04 -8.04
CA GLN A 252 8.28 10.10 -8.51
C GLN A 252 7.69 8.84 -9.17
N THR A 253 6.49 8.44 -8.77
CA THR A 253 5.83 7.23 -9.28
C THR A 253 4.83 7.51 -10.40
N LEU A 254 4.62 8.77 -10.78
CA LEU A 254 3.62 9.17 -11.77
C LEU A 254 3.77 8.40 -13.10
N ALA A 255 4.99 8.35 -13.66
CA ALA A 255 5.23 7.65 -14.92
C ALA A 255 4.87 6.15 -14.84
N HIS A 256 5.14 5.48 -13.73
CA HIS A 256 4.78 4.08 -13.53
C HIS A 256 3.26 3.88 -13.39
N ARG A 257 2.55 4.82 -12.73
CA ARG A 257 1.09 4.78 -12.65
C ARG A 257 0.44 4.99 -14.01
N MET A 258 0.93 5.97 -14.78
CA MET A 258 0.46 6.20 -16.14
C MET A 258 0.65 4.97 -17.05
N ALA A 259 1.80 4.31 -16.96
CA ALA A 259 2.08 3.10 -17.74
C ALA A 259 1.15 1.91 -17.39
N ARG A 260 0.67 1.83 -16.13
CA ARG A 260 -0.27 0.78 -15.70
C ARG A 260 -1.70 0.99 -16.19
N ASN A 261 -2.10 2.22 -16.46
CA ASN A 261 -3.44 2.63 -16.95
C ASN A 261 -4.63 1.95 -16.22
N ARG A 262 -4.46 1.66 -14.90
CA ARG A 262 -5.46 0.92 -14.11
C ARG A 262 -6.52 1.83 -13.47
N ASP A 263 -6.15 3.06 -13.18
CA ASP A 263 -6.86 3.90 -12.20
C ASP A 263 -7.65 5.04 -12.84
N GLY A 264 -8.13 4.88 -14.08
CA GLY A 264 -8.97 5.89 -14.75
C GLY A 264 -8.23 7.22 -14.98
N LYS A 265 -8.80 8.34 -14.53
CA LYS A 265 -8.19 9.68 -14.63
C LYS A 265 -7.07 9.85 -13.58
N ILE A 266 -5.88 9.31 -13.87
CA ILE A 266 -4.69 9.33 -13.00
C ILE A 266 -4.30 10.76 -12.58
N ASP A 267 -4.65 11.76 -13.38
CA ASP A 267 -4.28 13.17 -13.20
C ASP A 267 -5.40 14.03 -12.59
N SER A 268 -6.49 13.44 -12.08
CA SER A 268 -7.53 14.27 -11.46
C SER A 268 -7.04 14.90 -10.16
N PRO A 269 -7.44 16.14 -9.85
CA PRO A 269 -7.11 16.79 -8.59
C PRO A 269 -7.52 15.97 -7.35
N PHE A 270 -8.62 15.21 -7.45
CA PHE A 270 -9.07 14.33 -6.38
C PHE A 270 -8.10 13.16 -6.18
N VAL A 271 -7.66 12.50 -7.25
CA VAL A 271 -6.66 11.40 -7.16
C VAL A 271 -5.34 11.94 -6.59
N ALA A 272 -4.89 13.12 -7.02
CA ALA A 272 -3.70 13.75 -6.45
C ALA A 272 -3.84 13.97 -4.93
N MET A 273 -5.01 14.42 -4.46
CA MET A 273 -5.31 14.59 -3.04
C MET A 273 -5.27 13.25 -2.28
N VAL A 274 -5.87 12.19 -2.82
CA VAL A 274 -5.84 10.84 -2.23
C VAL A 274 -4.41 10.36 -2.06
N LEU A 275 -3.60 10.43 -3.11
CA LEU A 275 -2.21 10.00 -3.10
C LEU A 275 -1.34 10.80 -2.11
N ASP A 276 -1.60 12.10 -1.97
CA ASP A 276 -0.90 12.93 -1.00
C ASP A 276 -1.27 12.55 0.44
N ILE A 277 -2.55 12.28 0.71
CA ILE A 277 -3.00 11.79 2.03
C ILE A 277 -2.39 10.40 2.33
N GLU A 278 -2.37 9.49 1.36
CA GLU A 278 -1.76 8.17 1.52
C GLU A 278 -0.26 8.28 1.81
N GLN A 279 0.45 9.17 1.10
CA GLN A 279 1.86 9.42 1.36
C GLN A 279 2.10 9.95 2.78
N GLN A 280 1.30 10.91 3.25
CA GLN A 280 1.41 11.41 4.62
C GLN A 280 1.22 10.29 5.66
N LYS A 281 0.31 9.34 5.42
CA LYS A 281 0.14 8.17 6.30
C LYS A 281 1.35 7.25 6.27
N LEU A 282 1.91 6.95 5.11
CA LEU A 282 3.13 6.16 4.97
C LEU A 282 4.29 6.81 5.73
N ASP A 283 4.44 8.14 5.60
CA ASP A 283 5.48 8.89 6.30
C ASP A 283 5.33 8.82 7.83
N HIS A 284 4.11 8.92 8.34
CA HIS A 284 3.84 8.76 9.77
C HIS A 284 4.13 7.35 10.28
N GLN A 285 3.91 6.34 9.46
CA GLN A 285 4.07 4.92 9.80
C GLN A 285 5.49 4.39 9.54
N ALA A 286 6.35 5.19 8.92
CA ALA A 286 7.70 4.79 8.52
C ALA A 286 8.59 4.34 9.70
N HIS A 287 8.34 4.88 10.91
CA HIS A 287 9.06 4.50 12.12
C HIS A 287 8.91 3.01 12.50
N LYS A 288 7.86 2.34 12.00
CA LYS A 288 7.61 0.91 12.24
C LYS A 288 8.44 0.01 11.32
N ALA A 289 8.91 0.54 10.19
CA ALA A 289 9.68 -0.23 9.22
C ALA A 289 11.01 -0.72 9.80
N LYS A 290 11.33 -1.99 9.58
CA LYS A 290 12.62 -2.58 9.91
C LYS A 290 13.65 -2.34 8.82
N LEU A 291 13.19 -2.21 7.59
CA LEU A 291 13.99 -1.84 6.42
C LEU A 291 13.25 -0.74 5.66
N ILE A 292 13.96 0.31 5.31
CA ILE A 292 13.47 1.38 4.44
C ILE A 292 14.36 1.40 3.21
N LEU A 293 13.76 1.26 2.04
CA LEU A 293 14.48 1.29 0.77
C LEU A 293 14.16 2.58 0.03
N SER A 294 15.20 3.33 -0.36
CA SER A 294 15.03 4.52 -1.18
C SER A 294 14.56 4.17 -2.61
N ARG A 295 14.13 5.18 -3.34
CA ARG A 295 13.81 5.02 -4.75
C ARG A 295 15.00 4.52 -5.57
N GLU A 296 16.20 4.94 -5.23
CA GLU A 296 17.45 4.57 -5.88
C GLU A 296 17.90 3.15 -5.50
N GLY A 297 17.26 2.53 -4.50
CA GLY A 297 17.57 1.17 -4.05
C GLY A 297 18.62 1.11 -2.95
N GLU A 298 18.78 2.18 -2.19
CA GLU A 298 19.66 2.26 -1.03
C GLU A 298 18.86 2.02 0.26
N LEU A 299 19.48 1.33 1.21
CA LEU A 299 18.89 1.18 2.55
C LEU A 299 19.08 2.47 3.34
N LEU A 300 17.99 2.95 3.91
CA LEU A 300 17.97 4.14 4.76
C LEU A 300 17.70 3.73 6.21
N ASP A 301 18.37 4.38 7.14
CA ASP A 301 17.87 4.41 8.51
C ASP A 301 16.72 5.42 8.64
N TYR A 302 15.97 5.33 9.73
CA TYR A 302 14.80 6.18 9.93
C TYR A 302 15.14 7.68 10.03
N VAL A 303 16.33 8.04 10.53
CA VAL A 303 16.77 9.43 10.67
C VAL A 303 17.05 10.03 9.29
N SER A 304 17.78 9.30 8.44
CA SER A 304 18.06 9.68 7.04
C SER A 304 16.76 9.79 6.24
N TYR A 305 15.83 8.84 6.40
CA TYR A 305 14.52 8.89 5.79
C TYR A 305 13.74 10.17 6.19
N ARG A 306 13.70 10.50 7.48
CA ARG A 306 13.05 11.72 7.99
C ARG A 306 13.64 12.99 7.37
N GLY A 307 14.95 13.05 7.22
CA GLY A 307 15.64 14.18 6.57
C GLY A 307 15.16 14.41 5.13
N LEU A 308 15.00 13.34 4.35
CA LEU A 308 14.50 13.40 2.97
C LEU A 308 13.02 13.83 2.89
N SER A 309 12.19 13.38 3.83
CA SER A 309 10.76 13.72 3.84
C SER A 309 10.50 15.19 4.17
N ILE A 310 11.30 15.81 5.02
CA ILE A 310 11.19 17.22 5.38
C ILE A 310 11.55 18.12 4.18
N ASP A 311 12.63 17.78 3.46
CA ASP A 311 13.12 18.57 2.31
C ASP A 311 12.12 18.57 1.13
N THR A 312 11.32 17.51 0.98
CA THR A 312 10.26 17.43 -0.04
C THR A 312 9.00 18.22 0.34
N SER A 313 8.66 18.32 1.63
CA SER A 313 7.49 19.09 2.09
C SER A 313 7.71 20.61 1.97
N GLU A 314 8.94 21.10 2.14
CA GLU A 314 9.29 22.52 2.00
C GLU A 314 9.35 22.97 0.53
N ARG A 315 9.62 22.08 -0.41
CA ARG A 315 9.65 22.39 -1.87
C ARG A 315 8.26 22.38 -2.53
N GLY A 316 7.26 21.73 -1.90
CA GLY A 316 5.88 21.70 -2.39
C GLY A 316 5.03 22.92 -1.99
N THR A 317 5.57 23.83 -1.18
CA THR A 317 4.87 25.04 -0.67
C THR A 317 5.39 26.36 -1.29
N ARG A 318 6.18 26.28 -2.35
CA ARG A 318 6.63 27.50 -3.10
C ARG A 318 6.00 27.58 -4.48
#